data_4f83cdc3806f21017ae966d5f0e8f37a
#
_entry.id   4f83cdc3806f21017ae966d5f0e8f37a
#
_cell.length_a   1.000
_cell.length_b   1.000
_cell.length_c   1.000
_cell.angle_alpha   90.00
_cell.angle_beta   90.00
_cell.angle_gamma   90.00
#
_symmetry.space_group_name_H-M   'P 1'
#
loop_
_entity.id
_entity.type
_entity.pdbx_description
1 polymer ?
#
loop_
_entity_poly.entity_id
_entity_poly.type
_entity_poly.pdbx_seq_one_letter_code
_entity_poly.pdbx_strand_id
1 'polypeptide(L)'
;MSKLIKNERTGRYDEYPPYKCKLCGMGDIESTHDICKFCGWEDDDIQQDEHDYVVGANVMSFNQYKKFWEENKEDILANLKNNKFYAIEKSQEYYKKHFKTINEAIRNRE
;
A
#
# COMPACT_ATOMS: atom_id res chain seq x y z
N MET A 1 -7.19 -1.87 19.31
CA MET A 1 -6.84 -3.20 18.80
C MET A 1 -7.70 -3.55 17.60
N SER A 2 -7.11 -4.23 16.64
CA SER A 2 -7.87 -4.67 15.46
C SER A 2 -8.89 -5.75 15.83
N LYS A 3 -9.89 -5.90 14.97
CA LYS A 3 -10.91 -6.94 15.11
C LYS A 3 -10.70 -8.03 14.09
N LEU A 4 -10.95 -9.28 14.49
CA LEU A 4 -10.99 -10.41 13.57
C LEU A 4 -12.46 -10.74 13.33
N ILE A 5 -12.89 -10.66 12.08
CA ILE A 5 -14.25 -10.94 11.67
C ILE A 5 -14.23 -12.05 10.65
N LYS A 6 -15.07 -13.06 10.85
CA LYS A 6 -15.13 -14.20 9.94
C LYS A 6 -15.72 -13.78 8.60
N ASN A 7 -14.98 -14.08 7.54
CA ASN A 7 -15.45 -13.87 6.17
C ASN A 7 -16.29 -15.09 5.76
N GLU A 8 -17.59 -14.90 5.59
CA GLU A 8 -18.50 -16.00 5.28
C GLU A 8 -18.19 -16.65 3.92
N ARG A 9 -17.63 -15.88 3.00
CA ARG A 9 -17.34 -16.36 1.65
C ARG A 9 -16.12 -17.28 1.62
N THR A 10 -15.07 -16.94 2.41
CA THR A 10 -13.82 -17.70 2.40
C THR A 10 -13.67 -18.63 3.58
N GLY A 11 -14.46 -18.43 4.63
CA GLY A 11 -14.35 -19.18 5.88
C GLY A 11 -13.17 -18.75 6.74
N ARG A 12 -12.40 -17.75 6.32
CA ARG A 12 -11.25 -17.26 7.07
C ARG A 12 -11.67 -16.08 7.95
N TYR A 13 -10.82 -15.79 8.94
CA TYR A 13 -10.98 -14.60 9.77
C TYR A 13 -10.10 -13.49 9.20
N ASP A 14 -10.73 -12.38 8.84
CA ASP A 14 -10.02 -11.21 8.31
C ASP A 14 -9.83 -10.18 9.42
N GLU A 15 -8.67 -9.55 9.43
CA GLU A 15 -8.38 -8.48 10.36
C GLU A 15 -8.90 -7.16 9.80
N TYR A 16 -9.64 -6.43 10.64
CA TYR A 16 -10.19 -5.12 10.27
C TYR A 16 -9.55 -4.03 11.10
N PRO A 17 -9.47 -2.81 10.57
CA PRO A 17 -8.93 -1.67 11.34
C PRO A 17 -9.69 -1.45 12.66
N PRO A 18 -9.02 -0.81 13.67
CA PRO A 18 -7.73 -0.12 13.52
C PRO A 18 -6.54 -1.06 13.67
N TYR A 19 -5.50 -0.78 12.90
CA TYR A 19 -4.20 -1.47 12.99
C TYR A 19 -3.12 -0.60 12.39
N LYS A 20 -1.86 -1.01 12.54
CA LYS A 20 -0.75 -0.31 11.87
C LYS A 20 -0.74 -0.67 10.39
N CYS A 21 -0.24 0.26 9.57
CA CYS A 21 -0.14 0.05 8.13
C CYS A 21 0.54 -1.28 7.82
N LYS A 22 -0.12 -2.10 7.00
CA LYS A 22 0.38 -3.43 6.67
C LYS A 22 1.67 -3.38 5.83
N LEU A 23 1.88 -2.27 5.13
CA LEU A 23 3.06 -2.14 4.27
C LEU A 23 4.30 -1.67 5.02
N CYS A 24 4.22 -0.56 5.73
CA CYS A 24 5.39 0.02 6.40
C CYS A 24 5.42 -0.19 7.92
N GLY A 25 4.28 -0.51 8.52
CA GLY A 25 4.20 -0.75 9.96
C GLY A 25 4.23 0.52 10.82
N MET A 26 4.26 1.70 10.22
CA MET A 26 4.45 2.95 10.98
C MET A 26 3.16 3.74 11.19
N GLY A 27 2.32 3.84 10.17
CA GLY A 27 1.12 4.67 10.23
C GLY A 27 -0.06 3.95 10.85
N ASP A 28 -1.00 4.72 11.38
CA ASP A 28 -2.24 4.17 11.93
C ASP A 28 -3.30 4.12 10.85
N ILE A 29 -3.91 2.95 10.69
CA ILE A 29 -5.04 2.74 9.78
C ILE A 29 -6.28 2.57 10.65
N GLU A 30 -7.20 3.52 10.58
CA GLU A 30 -8.39 3.53 11.42
C GLU A 30 -9.62 2.95 10.74
N SER A 31 -9.64 2.96 9.40
CA SER A 31 -10.72 2.38 8.62
C SER A 31 -10.16 1.82 7.32
N THR A 32 -10.95 0.94 6.67
CA THR A 32 -10.55 0.40 5.36
C THR A 32 -10.38 1.55 4.37
N HIS A 33 -9.39 1.41 3.50
CA HIS A 33 -9.02 2.40 2.47
C HIS A 33 -8.41 3.69 3.04
N ASP A 34 -8.06 3.72 4.33
CA ASP A 34 -7.24 4.82 4.84
C ASP A 34 -5.88 4.79 4.14
N ILE A 35 -5.33 5.98 3.92
CA ILE A 35 -4.00 6.13 3.31
C ILE A 35 -3.00 6.36 4.42
N CYS A 36 -1.95 5.55 4.44
CA CYS A 36 -0.90 5.68 5.45
C CYS A 36 -0.19 7.02 5.32
N LYS A 37 -0.06 7.72 6.43
CA LYS A 37 0.60 9.05 6.45
C LYS A 37 2.10 8.97 6.16
N PHE A 38 2.71 7.81 6.33
CA PHE A 38 4.16 7.65 6.16
C PHE A 38 4.53 7.14 4.79
N CYS A 39 3.92 6.03 4.34
CA CYS A 39 4.31 5.42 3.07
C CYS A 39 3.37 5.73 1.91
N GLY A 40 2.17 6.21 2.19
CA GLY A 40 1.20 6.53 1.15
C GLY A 40 0.40 5.35 0.63
N TRP A 41 0.59 4.18 1.22
CA TRP A 41 -0.17 2.98 0.83
C TRP A 41 -1.64 3.14 1.24
N GLU A 42 -2.56 2.91 0.31
CA GLU A 42 -3.98 2.86 0.63
C GLU A 42 -4.34 1.44 1.07
N ASP A 43 -4.96 1.31 2.22
CA ASP A 43 -5.30 0.03 2.81
C ASP A 43 -6.27 -0.72 1.90
N ASP A 44 -5.85 -1.90 1.42
CA ASP A 44 -6.63 -2.72 0.50
C ASP A 44 -6.42 -4.18 0.86
N ASP A 45 -7.49 -4.81 1.36
CA ASP A 45 -7.43 -6.20 1.83
C ASP A 45 -6.99 -7.17 0.74
N ILE A 46 -7.48 -6.96 -0.47
CA ILE A 46 -7.17 -7.87 -1.58
C ILE A 46 -5.70 -7.79 -1.93
N GLN A 47 -5.16 -6.59 -2.03
CA GLN A 47 -3.74 -6.41 -2.35
C GLN A 47 -2.84 -6.87 -1.21
N GLN A 48 -3.30 -6.76 0.03
CA GLN A 48 -2.55 -7.21 1.20
C GLN A 48 -2.58 -8.72 1.36
N ASP A 49 -3.59 -9.40 0.84
CA ASP A 49 -3.66 -10.86 0.77
C ASP A 49 -2.93 -11.39 -0.47
N GLU A 50 -3.17 -10.75 -1.60
CA GLU A 50 -2.60 -11.14 -2.90
C GLU A 50 -1.49 -10.15 -3.22
N HIS A 51 -0.27 -10.45 -2.78
CA HIS A 51 0.85 -9.49 -2.83
C HIS A 51 1.26 -9.08 -4.24
N ASP A 52 0.91 -9.86 -5.26
CA ASP A 52 1.22 -9.52 -6.65
C ASP A 52 0.04 -8.92 -7.41
N TYR A 53 -1.09 -8.71 -6.72
CA TYR A 53 -2.27 -8.14 -7.36
C TYR A 53 -2.07 -6.65 -7.63
N VAL A 54 -2.20 -6.25 -8.89
CA VAL A 54 -2.06 -4.85 -9.29
C VAL A 54 -3.42 -4.25 -9.63
N VAL A 55 -3.49 -2.92 -9.67
CA VAL A 55 -4.69 -2.17 -10.07
C VAL A 55 -5.88 -2.44 -9.12
N GLY A 56 -5.58 -2.43 -7.82
CA GLY A 56 -6.59 -2.36 -6.78
C GLY A 56 -6.75 -0.91 -6.35
N ALA A 57 -6.90 -0.66 -5.06
CA ALA A 57 -6.88 0.71 -4.54
C ALA A 57 -5.56 1.40 -4.86
N ASN A 58 -4.48 0.63 -4.91
CA ASN A 58 -3.16 1.12 -5.33
C ASN A 58 -2.86 0.54 -6.72
N VAL A 59 -2.25 1.34 -7.59
CA VAL A 59 -1.88 0.87 -8.92
C VAL A 59 -0.82 -0.22 -8.85
N MET A 60 0.19 -0.02 -7.99
CA MET A 60 1.22 -1.02 -7.76
C MET A 60 0.71 -2.09 -6.81
N SER A 61 1.23 -3.33 -6.99
CA SER A 61 0.95 -4.41 -6.05
C SER A 61 1.59 -4.13 -4.70
N PHE A 62 1.22 -4.91 -3.69
CA PHE A 62 1.83 -4.82 -2.36
C PHE A 62 3.35 -5.01 -2.46
N ASN A 63 3.80 -6.03 -3.19
CA ASN A 63 5.23 -6.29 -3.35
C ASN A 63 5.96 -5.17 -4.09
N GLN A 64 5.36 -4.63 -5.14
CA GLN A 64 5.94 -3.51 -5.88
C GLN A 64 6.07 -2.27 -5.01
N TYR A 65 5.02 -1.97 -4.25
CA TYR A 65 4.99 -0.80 -3.38
C TYR A 65 5.97 -0.96 -2.21
N LYS A 66 6.08 -2.18 -1.69
CA LYS A 66 7.02 -2.50 -0.62
C LYS A 66 8.46 -2.22 -1.05
N LYS A 67 8.80 -2.62 -2.27
CA LYS A 67 10.13 -2.34 -2.83
C LYS A 67 10.36 -0.84 -2.96
N PHE A 68 9.37 -0.11 -3.48
CA PHE A 68 9.44 1.35 -3.55
C PHE A 68 9.70 1.95 -2.17
N TRP A 69 8.95 1.53 -1.16
CA TRP A 69 9.09 2.05 0.19
C TRP A 69 10.50 1.79 0.74
N GLU A 70 10.99 0.56 0.59
CA GLU A 70 12.30 0.20 1.13
C GLU A 70 13.44 0.98 0.47
N GLU A 71 13.30 1.28 -0.82
CA GLU A 71 14.32 2.05 -1.55
C GLU A 71 14.26 3.54 -1.24
N ASN A 72 13.12 4.06 -0.81
CA ASN A 72 12.90 5.50 -0.68
C ASN A 72 12.54 5.97 0.72
N LYS A 73 12.46 5.08 1.70
CA LYS A 73 11.91 5.43 3.01
C LYS A 73 12.67 6.54 3.73
N GLU A 74 13.98 6.56 3.62
CA GLU A 74 14.78 7.59 4.29
C GLU A 74 14.48 8.97 3.70
N ASP A 75 14.42 9.05 2.38
CA ASP A 75 14.08 10.29 1.68
C ASP A 75 12.66 10.74 2.03
N ILE A 76 11.73 9.81 2.02
CA ILE A 76 10.34 10.10 2.34
C ILE A 76 10.20 10.64 3.76
N LEU A 77 10.79 9.94 4.74
CA LEU A 77 10.68 10.35 6.12
C LEU A 77 11.32 11.72 6.37
N ALA A 78 12.40 12.03 5.66
CA ALA A 78 13.06 13.32 5.80
C ALA A 78 12.23 14.49 5.26
N ASN A 79 11.31 14.23 4.32
CA ASN A 79 10.56 15.27 3.62
C ASN A 79 9.10 15.39 4.04
N LEU A 80 8.58 14.42 4.81
CA LEU A 80 7.15 14.41 5.15
C LEU A 80 6.71 15.60 5.99
N LYS A 81 7.56 16.12 6.85
CA LYS A 81 7.18 17.25 7.70
C LYS A 81 6.97 18.53 6.87
N ASN A 82 7.59 18.63 5.71
CA ASN A 82 7.45 19.78 4.82
C ASN A 82 6.39 19.56 3.76
N ASN A 83 6.08 18.30 3.45
CA ASN A 83 5.09 17.95 2.44
C ASN A 83 4.44 16.62 2.83
N LYS A 84 3.24 16.71 3.39
CA LYS A 84 2.52 15.52 3.87
C LYS A 84 2.13 14.54 2.76
N PHE A 85 2.15 14.99 1.51
CA PHE A 85 1.84 14.14 0.36
C PHE A 85 3.09 13.60 -0.35
N TYR A 86 4.26 13.80 0.24
CA TYR A 86 5.53 13.46 -0.39
C TYR A 86 5.61 11.99 -0.79
N ALA A 87 5.18 11.09 0.10
CA ALA A 87 5.20 9.66 -0.18
C ALA A 87 4.31 9.31 -1.38
N ILE A 88 3.12 9.89 -1.44
CA ILE A 88 2.19 9.66 -2.55
C ILE A 88 2.79 10.15 -3.87
N GLU A 89 3.36 11.35 -3.85
CA GLU A 89 3.97 11.94 -5.04
C GLU A 89 5.15 11.10 -5.53
N LYS A 90 5.99 10.65 -4.59
CA LYS A 90 7.14 9.79 -4.95
C LYS A 90 6.70 8.45 -5.49
N SER A 91 5.62 7.88 -4.95
CA SER A 91 5.11 6.60 -5.46
C SER A 91 4.60 6.73 -6.88
N GLN A 92 3.97 7.87 -7.20
CA GLN A 92 3.50 8.12 -8.56
C GLN A 92 4.66 8.28 -9.53
N GLU A 93 5.73 8.97 -9.12
CA GLU A 93 6.94 9.09 -9.94
C GLU A 93 7.58 7.72 -10.18
N TYR A 94 7.67 6.91 -9.11
CA TYR A 94 8.21 5.56 -9.18
C TYR A 94 7.42 4.71 -10.16
N TYR A 95 6.09 4.77 -10.07
CA TYR A 95 5.21 4.04 -10.98
C TYR A 95 5.46 4.46 -12.44
N LYS A 96 5.51 5.77 -12.70
CA LYS A 96 5.73 6.26 -14.05
C LYS A 96 7.09 5.85 -14.61
N LYS A 97 8.09 5.76 -13.74
CA LYS A 97 9.45 5.39 -14.15
C LYS A 97 9.58 3.90 -14.45
N HIS A 98 8.93 3.05 -13.64
CA HIS A 98 9.11 1.60 -13.73
C HIS A 98 7.97 0.89 -14.46
N PHE A 99 6.78 1.49 -14.48
CA PHE A 99 5.60 0.91 -15.10
C PHE A 99 4.89 2.00 -15.88
N LYS A 100 5.09 2.03 -17.19
CA LYS A 100 4.59 3.13 -18.02
C LYS A 100 3.07 3.17 -18.14
N THR A 101 2.42 2.01 -18.09
CA THR A 101 0.98 1.89 -18.22
C THR A 101 0.45 0.83 -17.27
N ILE A 102 -0.87 0.83 -17.05
CA ILE A 102 -1.53 -0.20 -16.26
C ILE A 102 -1.28 -1.58 -16.89
N ASN A 103 -1.31 -1.67 -18.22
CA ASN A 103 -1.06 -2.93 -18.92
C ASN A 103 0.35 -3.44 -18.66
N GLU A 104 1.32 -2.55 -18.62
CA GLU A 104 2.70 -2.91 -18.34
C GLU A 104 2.84 -3.40 -16.90
N ALA A 105 2.17 -2.75 -15.96
CA ALA A 105 2.16 -3.18 -14.56
C ALA A 105 1.53 -4.56 -14.43
N ILE A 106 0.45 -4.83 -15.14
CA ILE A 106 -0.20 -6.14 -15.12
C ILE A 106 0.74 -7.21 -15.69
N ARG A 107 1.44 -6.92 -16.78
CA ARG A 107 2.39 -7.87 -17.37
C ARG A 107 3.53 -8.16 -16.42
N ASN A 108 4.03 -7.16 -15.70
CA ASN A 108 5.12 -7.36 -14.74
C ASN A 108 4.70 -8.19 -13.54
N ARG A 109 3.42 -8.31 -13.29
CA ARG A 109 2.88 -9.18 -12.27
C ARG A 109 3.07 -10.66 -12.63
N GLU A 110 2.95 -10.96 -13.91
CA GLU A 110 3.07 -12.33 -14.43
C GLU A 110 4.52 -12.77 -14.53
#